data_a771e701a7154ff2c93deb7c297e2590
#
_entry.id   a771e701a7154ff2c93deb7c297e2590
#
_cell.length_a   1.000
_cell.length_b   1.000
_cell.length_c   1.000
_cell.angle_alpha   90.00
_cell.angle_beta   90.00
_cell.angle_gamma   90.00
#
_symmetry.space_group_name_H-M   'P 1'
#
loop_
_entity.id
_entity.type
_entity.pdbx_description
1 polymer ?
#
loop_
_entity_poly.entity_id
_entity_poly.type
_entity_poly.pdbx_seq_one_letter_code
_entity_poly.pdbx_strand_id
1 'polypeptide(L)'
;MKGFSFKDENGKIYYEWWIVLTAAVVTGFVYSGIVSATGAFMLPVTQDLGLSVAAYSLYLTIMSLTSILTLVIVSKHMDRKNIKKLMITAGIIGIISFAGFALAQNLWMFYIFAVPQGFCFAAMTMTPCQLLVSNWFGEKAKGRAISIFLAGMQLIFILELNVLTAVIGRFSWRAGYMMVAVFIVIALLFVIKFVKWSPEDKGIKRIGDPDVAERAAALPAVEQGVEFSMAIRKPVTWFVLISCCLAVVASSAILQHGIPTMVVAGFTPAQATAVTSALSLVAVLIGPFVGWVCDRKLSVGAVCSAFCFALSTVGLSMLSVSKSAVVMYGVFWILGVATVNIVSPLLMSYMYGEKAMPRLLGYVNIFIGIGGAFGAAGLGALYEKFGSYQTPWLIATAALLIVTLVRAYSTAPKRKYDPEKN
;
A
#
# COMPACT_ATOMS: atom_id res chain seq x y z
N MET A 1 -9.98 0.10 31.61
CA MET A 1 -9.37 0.80 30.46
C MET A 1 -8.16 1.67 30.86
N LYS A 2 -7.24 1.17 31.69
CA LYS A 2 -6.04 1.92 32.15
C LYS A 2 -4.79 1.60 31.30
N GLY A 3 -4.85 1.59 29.98
CA GLY A 3 -3.71 1.11 29.19
C GLY A 3 -3.37 1.88 27.92
N PHE A 4 -4.01 3.00 27.62
CA PHE A 4 -3.77 3.72 26.38
C PHE A 4 -3.63 5.23 26.62
N SER A 5 -2.57 5.60 27.35
CA SER A 5 -2.19 6.99 27.53
C SER A 5 -1.11 7.37 26.50
N PHE A 6 -1.22 8.56 25.91
CA PHE A 6 -0.16 9.14 25.08
C PHE A 6 0.96 9.75 25.91
N LYS A 7 0.66 10.07 27.19
CA LYS A 7 1.57 10.76 28.11
C LYS A 7 1.80 9.94 29.37
N ASP A 8 3.01 10.03 29.91
CA ASP A 8 3.40 9.51 31.21
C ASP A 8 2.78 10.35 32.36
N GLU A 9 3.04 9.94 33.59
CA GLU A 9 2.58 10.63 34.81
C GLU A 9 3.13 12.06 34.94
N ASN A 10 4.24 12.37 34.23
CA ASN A 10 4.88 13.67 34.17
C ASN A 10 4.43 14.51 32.96
N GLY A 11 3.41 14.06 32.21
CA GLY A 11 2.88 14.76 31.04
C GLY A 11 3.75 14.67 29.78
N LYS A 12 4.84 13.88 29.78
CA LYS A 12 5.68 13.64 28.61
C LYS A 12 5.11 12.54 27.74
N ILE A 13 5.24 12.72 26.41
CA ILE A 13 4.81 11.68 25.44
C ILE A 13 5.70 10.46 25.61
N TYR A 14 5.09 9.29 25.74
CA TYR A 14 5.82 8.02 25.77
C TYR A 14 6.68 7.85 24.52
N TYR A 15 7.87 7.28 24.67
CA TYR A 15 8.82 7.13 23.55
C TYR A 15 8.30 6.24 22.43
N GLU A 16 7.47 5.28 22.73
CA GLU A 16 6.80 4.37 21.81
C GLU A 16 6.01 5.14 20.74
N TRP A 17 5.38 6.26 21.10
CA TRP A 17 4.64 7.10 20.16
C TRP A 17 5.56 7.85 19.20
N TRP A 18 6.79 8.15 19.60
CA TRP A 18 7.80 8.68 18.68
C TRP A 18 8.22 7.65 17.63
N ILE A 19 8.22 6.36 17.97
CA ILE A 19 8.44 5.29 16.99
C ILE A 19 7.28 5.21 16.00
N VAL A 20 6.03 5.29 16.48
CA VAL A 20 4.83 5.31 15.60
C VAL A 20 4.86 6.54 14.68
N LEU A 21 5.15 7.72 15.21
CA LEU A 21 5.31 8.95 14.42
C LEU A 21 6.44 8.81 13.38
N THR A 22 7.58 8.28 13.79
CA THR A 22 8.71 8.03 12.87
C THR A 22 8.31 7.06 11.76
N ALA A 23 7.66 5.96 12.09
CA ALA A 23 7.15 5.02 11.10
C ALA A 23 6.17 5.69 10.12
N ALA A 24 5.25 6.53 10.63
CA ALA A 24 4.30 7.27 9.81
C ALA A 24 5.01 8.29 8.89
N VAL A 25 5.97 9.05 9.42
CA VAL A 25 6.74 10.05 8.65
C VAL A 25 7.58 9.37 7.57
N VAL A 26 8.31 8.32 7.94
CA VAL A 26 9.19 7.59 7.00
C VAL A 26 8.37 6.92 5.90
N THR A 27 7.36 6.15 6.28
CA THR A 27 6.54 5.46 5.27
C THR A 27 5.69 6.47 4.48
N GLY A 28 5.16 7.51 5.13
CA GLY A 28 4.37 8.55 4.48
C GLY A 28 5.15 9.23 3.36
N PHE A 29 6.31 9.77 3.63
CA PHE A 29 7.11 10.47 2.63
C PHE A 29 7.75 9.53 1.60
N VAL A 30 8.32 8.41 2.03
CA VAL A 30 9.04 7.52 1.10
C VAL A 30 8.07 6.72 0.23
N TYR A 31 7.01 6.14 0.81
CA TYR A 31 6.02 5.38 0.06
C TYR A 31 5.21 6.27 -0.88
N SER A 32 4.80 7.44 -0.39
CA SER A 32 4.04 8.40 -1.18
C SER A 32 4.83 8.89 -2.39
N GLY A 33 6.06 9.37 -2.18
CA GLY A 33 6.91 9.85 -3.27
C GLY A 33 7.22 8.78 -4.32
N ILE A 34 7.32 7.50 -3.89
CA ILE A 34 7.64 6.38 -4.80
C ILE A 34 6.40 5.84 -5.51
N VAL A 35 5.26 5.72 -4.83
CA VAL A 35 4.09 5.00 -5.36
C VAL A 35 2.91 5.94 -5.61
N SER A 36 2.53 6.72 -4.61
CA SER A 36 1.23 7.40 -4.65
C SER A 36 1.26 8.74 -5.37
N ALA A 37 2.37 9.48 -5.29
CA ALA A 37 2.53 10.78 -5.95
C ALA A 37 2.95 10.67 -7.42
N THR A 38 3.31 9.48 -7.90
CA THR A 38 3.83 9.25 -9.27
C THR A 38 2.86 9.70 -10.35
N GLY A 39 1.54 9.56 -10.11
CA GLY A 39 0.52 10.05 -11.05
C GLY A 39 0.59 11.55 -11.32
N ALA A 40 1.08 12.36 -10.39
CA ALA A 40 1.27 13.80 -10.59
C ALA A 40 2.46 14.12 -11.51
N PHE A 41 3.47 13.24 -11.58
CA PHE A 41 4.64 13.40 -12.46
C PHE A 41 4.41 12.91 -13.89
N MET A 42 3.48 11.99 -14.09
CA MET A 42 3.32 11.25 -15.35
C MET A 42 3.18 12.18 -16.57
N LEU A 43 2.19 13.05 -16.57
CA LEU A 43 1.97 13.96 -17.71
C LEU A 43 3.08 15.01 -17.87
N PRO A 44 3.52 15.72 -16.81
CA PRO A 44 4.59 16.71 -16.94
C PRO A 44 5.90 16.11 -17.49
N VAL A 45 6.29 14.91 -17.05
CA VAL A 45 7.53 14.28 -17.51
C VAL A 45 7.41 13.76 -18.93
N THR A 46 6.31 13.07 -19.26
CA THR A 46 6.13 12.50 -20.60
C THR A 46 5.99 13.55 -21.66
N GLN A 47 5.33 14.69 -21.37
CA GLN A 47 5.20 15.80 -22.29
C GLN A 47 6.51 16.55 -22.50
N ASP A 48 7.27 16.84 -21.43
CA ASP A 48 8.54 17.60 -21.52
C ASP A 48 9.64 16.80 -22.25
N LEU A 49 9.70 15.48 -22.04
CA LEU A 49 10.73 14.63 -22.64
C LEU A 49 10.27 13.88 -23.90
N GLY A 50 9.02 14.08 -24.37
CA GLY A 50 8.48 13.37 -25.52
C GLY A 50 8.41 11.85 -25.36
N LEU A 51 8.19 11.37 -24.10
CA LEU A 51 8.16 9.95 -23.79
C LEU A 51 6.76 9.39 -23.90
N SER A 52 6.67 8.10 -24.30
CA SER A 52 5.42 7.39 -24.22
C SER A 52 5.06 7.08 -22.75
N VAL A 53 3.76 7.13 -22.44
CA VAL A 53 3.24 6.88 -21.07
C VAL A 53 3.57 5.44 -20.63
N ALA A 54 3.46 4.47 -21.54
CA ALA A 54 3.79 3.08 -21.26
C ALA A 54 5.29 2.91 -20.95
N ALA A 55 6.17 3.46 -21.79
CA ALA A 55 7.61 3.38 -21.57
C ALA A 55 8.02 4.05 -20.27
N TYR A 56 7.47 5.24 -19.98
CA TYR A 56 7.72 5.89 -18.69
C TYR A 56 7.25 5.04 -17.52
N SER A 57 6.03 4.48 -17.58
CA SER A 57 5.48 3.65 -16.51
C SER A 57 6.28 2.37 -16.21
N LEU A 58 7.10 1.88 -17.15
CA LEU A 58 7.95 0.69 -16.94
C LEU A 58 9.00 0.89 -15.82
N TYR A 59 9.43 2.14 -15.52
CA TYR A 59 10.36 2.34 -14.40
C TYR A 59 9.74 1.89 -13.07
N LEU A 60 8.42 1.98 -12.91
CA LEU A 60 7.69 1.48 -11.73
C LEU A 60 7.71 -0.05 -11.65
N THR A 61 7.65 -0.72 -12.80
CA THR A 61 7.82 -2.17 -12.87
C THR A 61 9.22 -2.58 -12.42
N ILE A 62 10.26 -1.89 -12.94
CA ILE A 62 11.66 -2.12 -12.54
C ILE A 62 11.83 -1.90 -11.04
N MET A 63 11.32 -0.78 -10.52
CA MET A 63 11.33 -0.46 -9.09
C MET A 63 10.65 -1.55 -8.26
N SER A 64 9.45 -1.98 -8.66
CA SER A 64 8.69 -3.00 -7.93
C SER A 64 9.40 -4.36 -7.92
N LEU A 65 9.93 -4.81 -9.05
CA LEU A 65 10.69 -6.06 -9.13
C LEU A 65 11.97 -5.98 -8.28
N THR A 66 12.68 -4.87 -8.36
CA THR A 66 13.86 -4.64 -7.52
C THR A 66 13.49 -4.65 -6.04
N SER A 67 12.37 -4.06 -5.65
CA SER A 67 11.94 -4.02 -4.26
C SER A 67 11.60 -5.43 -3.74
N ILE A 68 10.96 -6.27 -4.53
CA ILE A 68 10.66 -7.67 -4.17
C ILE A 68 11.96 -8.46 -3.94
N LEU A 69 12.91 -8.38 -4.88
CA LEU A 69 14.21 -9.05 -4.76
C LEU A 69 14.99 -8.55 -3.55
N THR A 70 15.01 -7.23 -3.36
CA THR A 70 15.66 -6.59 -2.23
C THR A 70 15.04 -7.04 -0.91
N LEU A 71 13.72 -7.12 -0.79
CA LEU A 71 13.04 -7.50 0.43
C LEU A 71 13.42 -8.92 0.87
N VAL A 72 13.56 -9.86 -0.07
CA VAL A 72 14.01 -11.24 0.23
C VAL A 72 15.41 -11.25 0.85
N ILE A 73 16.31 -10.41 0.36
CA ILE A 73 17.70 -10.32 0.86
C ILE A 73 17.74 -9.58 2.20
N VAL A 74 17.11 -8.41 2.23
CA VAL A 74 17.19 -7.45 3.33
C VAL A 74 16.41 -7.91 4.56
N SER A 75 15.32 -8.68 4.39
CA SER A 75 14.54 -9.22 5.51
C SER A 75 15.38 -10.03 6.50
N LYS A 76 16.41 -10.73 6.01
CA LYS A 76 17.37 -11.47 6.82
C LYS A 76 18.28 -10.59 7.69
N HIS A 77 18.40 -9.31 7.35
CA HIS A 77 19.23 -8.32 8.02
C HIS A 77 18.41 -7.29 8.82
N MET A 78 17.08 -7.47 8.89
CA MET A 78 16.18 -6.65 9.71
C MET A 78 16.23 -7.10 11.17
N ASP A 79 17.38 -6.97 11.80
CA ASP A 79 17.65 -7.34 13.18
C ASP A 79 18.03 -6.11 14.03
N ARG A 80 18.18 -6.34 15.35
CA ARG A 80 18.52 -5.30 16.33
C ARG A 80 19.79 -4.50 15.98
N LYS A 81 20.80 -5.13 15.35
CA LYS A 81 22.09 -4.51 15.06
C LYS A 81 22.05 -3.68 13.76
N ASN A 82 21.26 -4.12 12.80
CA ASN A 82 21.36 -3.65 11.41
C ASN A 82 20.23 -2.76 10.96
N ILE A 83 19.01 -2.89 11.54
CA ILE A 83 17.81 -2.20 11.03
C ILE A 83 17.99 -0.70 10.87
N LYS A 84 18.59 -0.02 11.86
CA LYS A 84 18.82 1.42 11.79
C LYS A 84 19.81 1.78 10.68
N LYS A 85 20.91 1.05 10.57
CA LYS A 85 21.93 1.25 9.52
C LYS A 85 21.31 1.00 8.14
N LEU A 86 20.52 -0.06 8.01
CA LEU A 86 19.82 -0.42 6.79
C LEU A 86 18.88 0.70 6.33
N MET A 87 18.04 1.22 7.22
CA MET A 87 17.13 2.33 6.89
C MET A 87 17.88 3.61 6.53
N ILE A 88 19.00 3.91 7.19
CA ILE A 88 19.85 5.07 6.85
C ILE A 88 20.45 4.90 5.46
N THR A 89 21.06 3.75 5.17
CA THR A 89 21.62 3.46 3.85
C THR A 89 20.55 3.54 2.75
N ALA A 90 19.39 2.98 3.01
CA ALA A 90 18.26 3.03 2.08
C ALA A 90 17.76 4.46 1.83
N GLY A 91 17.70 5.29 2.85
CA GLY A 91 17.35 6.70 2.72
C GLY A 91 18.35 7.49 1.88
N ILE A 92 19.65 7.30 2.09
CA ILE A 92 20.71 7.93 1.29
C ILE A 92 20.59 7.50 -0.18
N ILE A 93 20.40 6.21 -0.43
CA ILE A 93 20.21 5.67 -1.78
C ILE A 93 18.94 6.25 -2.42
N GLY A 94 17.84 6.41 -1.65
CA GLY A 94 16.61 7.06 -2.10
C GLY A 94 16.82 8.52 -2.50
N ILE A 95 17.56 9.30 -1.71
CA ILE A 95 17.91 10.70 -2.04
C ILE A 95 18.67 10.75 -3.36
N ILE A 96 19.68 9.90 -3.55
CA ILE A 96 20.46 9.82 -4.79
C ILE A 96 19.55 9.45 -5.98
N SER A 97 18.62 8.51 -5.79
CA SER A 97 17.68 8.10 -6.83
C SER A 97 16.78 9.26 -7.27
N PHE A 98 16.17 9.99 -6.34
CA PHE A 98 15.28 11.10 -6.68
C PHE A 98 16.03 12.31 -7.23
N ALA A 99 17.24 12.59 -6.76
CA ALA A 99 18.13 13.56 -7.38
C ALA A 99 18.47 13.16 -8.83
N GLY A 100 18.71 11.87 -9.06
CA GLY A 100 18.91 11.32 -10.41
C GLY A 100 17.69 11.49 -11.32
N PHE A 101 16.48 11.27 -10.82
CA PHE A 101 15.26 11.57 -11.58
C PHE A 101 15.11 13.05 -11.90
N ALA A 102 15.44 13.94 -10.97
CA ALA A 102 15.39 15.38 -11.22
C ALA A 102 16.37 15.82 -12.34
N LEU A 103 17.47 15.12 -12.51
CA LEU A 103 18.48 15.37 -13.54
C LEU A 103 18.21 14.57 -14.84
N ALA A 104 17.17 13.77 -14.90
CA ALA A 104 16.89 12.89 -16.03
C ALA A 104 16.60 13.68 -17.31
N GLN A 105 17.27 13.28 -18.40
CA GLN A 105 17.14 13.83 -19.75
C GLN A 105 16.55 12.83 -20.75
N ASN A 106 16.49 11.56 -20.37
CA ASN A 106 15.99 10.49 -21.22
C ASN A 106 15.42 9.34 -20.39
N LEU A 107 14.73 8.43 -21.06
CA LEU A 107 14.03 7.30 -20.44
C LEU A 107 14.97 6.36 -19.68
N TRP A 108 16.19 6.13 -20.19
CA TRP A 108 17.14 5.20 -19.57
C TRP A 108 17.56 5.64 -18.17
N MET A 109 17.64 6.94 -17.92
CA MET A 109 17.96 7.46 -16.58
C MET A 109 16.86 7.08 -15.59
N PHE A 110 15.56 7.11 -15.98
CA PHE A 110 14.48 6.63 -15.11
C PHE A 110 14.64 5.14 -14.79
N TYR A 111 15.02 4.32 -15.76
CA TYR A 111 15.21 2.88 -15.53
C TYR A 111 16.40 2.59 -14.61
N ILE A 112 17.52 3.29 -14.80
CA ILE A 112 18.72 3.14 -13.95
C ILE A 112 18.40 3.54 -12.50
N PHE A 113 17.77 4.70 -12.29
CA PHE A 113 17.47 5.19 -10.96
C PHE A 113 16.25 4.49 -10.31
N ALA A 114 15.44 3.74 -11.06
CA ALA A 114 14.39 2.89 -10.51
C ALA A 114 14.94 1.74 -9.67
N VAL A 115 16.13 1.23 -9.98
CA VAL A 115 16.77 0.14 -9.21
C VAL A 115 17.09 0.59 -7.78
N PRO A 116 17.89 1.65 -7.53
CA PRO A 116 18.11 2.15 -6.18
C PRO A 116 16.82 2.64 -5.48
N GLN A 117 15.83 3.15 -6.23
CA GLN A 117 14.51 3.47 -5.70
C GLN A 117 13.81 2.24 -5.10
N GLY A 118 13.86 1.09 -5.81
CA GLY A 118 13.29 -0.18 -5.32
C GLY A 118 13.97 -0.69 -4.05
N PHE A 119 15.29 -0.50 -3.92
CA PHE A 119 16.01 -0.79 -2.68
C PHE A 119 15.53 0.10 -1.53
N CYS A 120 15.42 1.41 -1.76
CA CYS A 120 14.92 2.36 -0.77
C CYS A 120 13.50 1.98 -0.32
N PHE A 121 12.63 1.65 -1.26
CA PHE A 121 11.26 1.24 -0.99
C PHE A 121 11.21 0.01 -0.05
N ALA A 122 11.94 -1.06 -0.37
CA ALA A 122 11.93 -2.30 0.41
C ALA A 122 12.51 -2.13 1.82
N ALA A 123 13.61 -1.38 1.95
CA ALA A 123 14.40 -1.30 3.16
C ALA A 123 14.02 -0.13 4.10
N MET A 124 13.13 0.77 3.67
CA MET A 124 12.78 1.95 4.46
C MET A 124 11.27 2.15 4.66
N THR A 125 10.39 1.42 3.95
CA THR A 125 8.94 1.68 4.05
C THR A 125 8.19 0.69 4.95
N MET A 126 7.11 0.10 4.47
CA MET A 126 6.13 -0.68 5.24
C MET A 126 6.75 -1.76 6.13
N THR A 127 7.59 -2.64 5.58
CA THR A 127 8.08 -3.82 6.31
C THR A 127 8.92 -3.45 7.53
N PRO A 128 10.00 -2.65 7.43
CA PRO A 128 10.78 -2.28 8.60
C PRO A 128 9.99 -1.41 9.58
N CYS A 129 9.11 -0.52 9.10
CA CYS A 129 8.30 0.34 9.95
C CYS A 129 7.26 -0.45 10.75
N GLN A 130 6.54 -1.38 10.12
CA GLN A 130 5.61 -2.27 10.82
C GLN A 130 6.32 -3.17 11.83
N LEU A 131 7.50 -3.69 11.48
CA LEU A 131 8.33 -4.49 12.37
C LEU A 131 8.73 -3.69 13.61
N LEU A 132 9.22 -2.46 13.43
CA LEU A 132 9.57 -1.58 14.54
C LEU A 132 8.36 -1.31 15.44
N VAL A 133 7.23 -0.87 14.88
CA VAL A 133 6.00 -0.64 15.67
C VAL A 133 5.59 -1.91 16.41
N SER A 134 5.67 -3.08 15.75
CA SER A 134 5.34 -4.37 16.37
C SER A 134 6.25 -4.76 17.54
N ASN A 135 7.52 -4.36 17.49
CA ASN A 135 8.48 -4.63 18.56
C ASN A 135 8.28 -3.73 19.79
N TRP A 136 7.73 -2.53 19.59
CA TRP A 136 7.56 -1.54 20.65
C TRP A 136 6.24 -1.67 21.41
N PHE A 137 5.24 -2.34 20.85
CA PHE A 137 3.92 -2.51 21.47
C PHE A 137 3.62 -3.98 21.75
N GLY A 138 3.07 -4.27 22.93
CA GLY A 138 2.56 -5.59 23.30
C GLY A 138 1.27 -5.95 22.56
N GLU A 139 0.85 -7.21 22.65
CA GLU A 139 -0.26 -7.77 21.85
C GLU A 139 -1.56 -7.00 21.99
N LYS A 140 -1.89 -6.47 23.19
CA LYS A 140 -3.12 -5.71 23.44
C LYS A 140 -3.15 -4.31 22.80
N ALA A 141 -1.98 -3.73 22.50
CA ALA A 141 -1.84 -2.37 21.97
C ALA A 141 -1.34 -2.33 20.50
N LYS A 142 -0.69 -3.42 20.04
CA LYS A 142 -0.04 -3.54 18.72
C LYS A 142 -0.97 -3.18 17.55
N GLY A 143 -2.18 -3.73 17.52
CA GLY A 143 -3.13 -3.47 16.44
C GLY A 143 -3.52 -1.99 16.35
N ARG A 144 -3.74 -1.33 17.50
CA ARG A 144 -4.06 0.12 17.53
C ARG A 144 -2.88 0.97 17.12
N ALA A 145 -1.66 0.62 17.57
CA ALA A 145 -0.44 1.33 17.19
C ALA A 145 -0.19 1.27 15.68
N ILE A 146 -0.36 0.08 15.06
CA ILE A 146 -0.28 -0.10 13.62
C ILE A 146 -1.36 0.72 12.89
N SER A 147 -2.60 0.74 13.40
CA SER A 147 -3.68 1.53 12.79
C SER A 147 -3.38 3.03 12.82
N ILE A 148 -2.84 3.55 13.95
CA ILE A 148 -2.43 4.96 14.07
C ILE A 148 -1.25 5.27 13.14
N PHE A 149 -0.27 4.37 13.04
CA PHE A 149 0.80 4.47 12.08
C PHE A 149 0.29 4.60 10.64
N LEU A 150 -0.61 3.71 10.21
CA LEU A 150 -1.17 3.72 8.85
C LEU A 150 -2.02 4.97 8.57
N ALA A 151 -2.80 5.42 9.54
CA ALA A 151 -3.56 6.67 9.44
C ALA A 151 -2.63 7.89 9.32
N GLY A 152 -1.57 7.95 10.13
CA GLY A 152 -0.56 9.01 10.07
C GLY A 152 0.19 9.03 8.73
N MET A 153 0.56 7.86 8.21
CA MET A 153 1.13 7.72 6.87
C MET A 153 0.22 8.33 5.80
N GLN A 154 -1.08 8.08 5.89
CA GLN A 154 -2.03 8.55 4.89
C GLN A 154 -2.22 10.07 4.94
N LEU A 155 -2.18 10.67 6.13
CA LEU A 155 -2.20 12.14 6.29
C LEU A 155 -0.97 12.79 5.67
N ILE A 156 0.20 12.19 5.86
CA ILE A 156 1.46 12.67 5.25
C ILE A 156 1.42 12.54 3.73
N PHE A 157 0.87 11.44 3.20
CA PHE A 157 0.64 11.29 1.76
C PHE A 157 -0.19 12.44 1.18
N ILE A 158 -1.32 12.78 1.83
CA ILE A 158 -2.19 13.87 1.38
C ILE A 158 -1.43 15.20 1.36
N LEU A 159 -0.66 15.49 2.41
CA LEU A 159 0.16 16.69 2.49
C LEU A 159 1.20 16.72 1.36
N GLU A 160 1.95 15.65 1.20
CA GLU A 160 3.01 15.53 0.19
C GLU A 160 2.45 15.69 -1.23
N LEU A 161 1.38 14.99 -1.58
CA LEU A 161 0.77 15.04 -2.90
C LEU A 161 0.35 16.46 -3.28
N ASN A 162 -0.25 17.21 -2.35
CA ASN A 162 -0.67 18.60 -2.60
C ASN A 162 0.55 19.52 -2.75
N VAL A 163 1.58 19.37 -1.91
CA VAL A 163 2.82 20.14 -2.03
C VAL A 163 3.52 19.85 -3.36
N LEU A 164 3.65 18.57 -3.73
CA LEU A 164 4.28 18.19 -5.00
C LEU A 164 3.53 18.73 -6.20
N THR A 165 2.19 18.64 -6.21
CA THR A 165 1.39 19.19 -7.31
C THR A 165 1.58 20.70 -7.43
N ALA A 166 1.63 21.43 -6.32
CA ALA A 166 1.89 22.87 -6.30
C ALA A 166 3.30 23.22 -6.81
N VAL A 167 4.32 22.45 -6.37
CA VAL A 167 5.71 22.64 -6.81
C VAL A 167 5.87 22.34 -8.30
N ILE A 168 5.28 21.23 -8.78
CA ILE A 168 5.33 20.86 -10.20
C ILE A 168 4.66 21.95 -11.05
N GLY A 169 3.47 22.43 -10.63
CA GLY A 169 2.72 23.44 -11.36
C GLY A 169 3.37 24.83 -11.36
N ARG A 170 4.12 25.18 -10.30
CA ARG A 170 4.76 26.51 -10.18
C ARG A 170 6.17 26.58 -10.76
N PHE A 171 6.92 25.49 -10.67
CA PHE A 171 8.31 25.44 -11.07
C PHE A 171 8.54 24.42 -12.20
N SER A 172 8.62 23.13 -11.88
CA SER A 172 8.81 22.05 -12.84
C SER A 172 8.68 20.68 -12.15
N TRP A 173 8.54 19.62 -12.95
CA TRP A 173 8.61 18.25 -12.45
C TRP A 173 9.99 17.90 -11.86
N ARG A 174 11.08 18.51 -12.34
CA ARG A 174 12.42 18.38 -11.78
C ARG A 174 12.49 18.89 -10.33
N ALA A 175 11.89 20.07 -10.09
CA ALA A 175 11.75 20.61 -8.74
C ALA A 175 10.89 19.70 -7.85
N GLY A 176 9.86 19.08 -8.42
CA GLY A 176 9.04 18.08 -7.73
C GLY A 176 9.88 16.88 -7.22
N TYR A 177 10.72 16.29 -8.07
CA TYR A 177 11.59 15.19 -7.66
C TYR A 177 12.65 15.62 -6.61
N MET A 178 13.19 16.82 -6.74
CA MET A 178 14.08 17.37 -5.68
C MET A 178 13.34 17.56 -4.36
N MET A 179 12.06 17.96 -4.39
CA MET A 179 11.22 18.06 -3.18
C MET A 179 11.01 16.70 -2.53
N VAL A 180 10.79 15.63 -3.30
CA VAL A 180 10.73 14.26 -2.75
C VAL A 180 12.04 13.90 -2.07
N ALA A 181 13.18 14.22 -2.67
CA ALA A 181 14.48 14.01 -2.02
C ALA A 181 14.59 14.76 -0.68
N VAL A 182 14.08 15.99 -0.58
CA VAL A 182 14.01 16.75 0.68
C VAL A 182 13.11 16.04 1.70
N PHE A 183 11.96 15.52 1.30
CA PHE A 183 11.09 14.75 2.19
C PHE A 183 11.77 13.48 2.71
N ILE A 184 12.57 12.80 1.88
CA ILE A 184 13.37 11.64 2.32
C ILE A 184 14.46 12.09 3.31
N VAL A 185 15.07 13.26 3.14
CA VAL A 185 16.01 13.82 4.15
C VAL A 185 15.31 14.02 5.49
N ILE A 186 14.10 14.59 5.48
CA ILE A 186 13.31 14.75 6.72
C ILE A 186 13.03 13.39 7.35
N ALA A 187 12.56 12.41 6.57
CA ALA A 187 12.34 11.04 7.04
C ALA A 187 13.62 10.43 7.63
N LEU A 188 14.76 10.64 7.00
CA LEU A 188 16.07 10.16 7.46
C LEU A 188 16.48 10.76 8.80
N LEU A 189 16.23 12.05 9.03
CA LEU A 189 16.46 12.70 10.32
C LEU A 189 15.62 12.06 11.44
N PHE A 190 14.37 11.70 11.17
CA PHE A 190 13.54 10.94 12.12
C PHE A 190 14.12 9.56 12.40
N VAL A 191 14.60 8.83 11.37
CA VAL A 191 15.25 7.52 11.53
C VAL A 191 16.49 7.65 12.42
N ILE A 192 17.36 8.62 12.14
CA ILE A 192 18.60 8.84 12.89
C ILE A 192 18.29 9.15 14.36
N LYS A 193 17.30 9.99 14.62
CA LYS A 193 16.99 10.47 15.98
C LYS A 193 16.22 9.43 16.79
N PHE A 194 15.21 8.79 16.22
CA PHE A 194 14.24 8.03 16.99
C PHE A 194 14.30 6.51 16.81
N VAL A 195 14.83 5.97 15.68
CA VAL A 195 14.79 4.51 15.48
C VAL A 195 15.70 3.80 16.47
N LYS A 196 15.05 2.92 17.25
CA LYS A 196 15.65 1.90 18.11
C LYS A 196 14.85 0.61 17.95
N TRP A 197 15.48 -0.54 18.16
CA TRP A 197 14.86 -1.83 17.88
C TRP A 197 13.67 -2.13 18.78
N SER A 198 13.82 -1.89 20.08
CA SER A 198 12.84 -2.29 21.08
C SER A 198 12.90 -1.40 22.33
N PRO A 199 11.89 -1.43 23.21
CA PRO A 199 11.88 -0.68 24.47
C PRO A 199 13.04 -1.02 25.41
N GLU A 200 13.52 -2.26 25.37
CA GLU A 200 14.66 -2.71 26.17
C GLU A 200 15.93 -1.90 25.88
N ASP A 201 16.09 -1.36 24.65
CA ASP A 201 17.21 -0.48 24.29
C ASP A 201 17.19 0.85 25.04
N LYS A 202 16.08 1.15 25.72
CA LYS A 202 15.89 2.31 26.59
C LYS A 202 15.60 1.97 28.05
N GLY A 203 15.55 0.68 28.40
CA GLY A 203 15.19 0.24 29.75
C GLY A 203 13.70 0.45 30.09
N ILE A 204 12.82 0.52 29.10
CA ILE A 204 11.39 0.74 29.24
C ILE A 204 10.61 -0.55 28.99
N LYS A 205 9.44 -0.71 29.63
CA LYS A 205 8.53 -1.84 29.36
C LYS A 205 7.61 -1.48 28.19
N ARG A 206 7.20 -2.51 27.43
CA ARG A 206 6.26 -2.38 26.30
C ARG A 206 4.88 -1.94 26.77
N ILE A 207 4.28 -0.97 26.09
CA ILE A 207 2.87 -0.62 26.33
C ILE A 207 1.98 -1.78 25.83
N GLY A 208 1.09 -2.27 26.74
CA GLY A 208 0.12 -3.31 26.40
C GLY A 208 0.67 -4.73 26.41
N ASP A 209 1.80 -4.97 27.07
CA ASP A 209 2.22 -6.34 27.39
C ASP A 209 1.20 -6.97 28.36
N PRO A 210 0.75 -8.21 28.13
CA PRO A 210 -0.09 -8.93 29.07
C PRO A 210 0.69 -9.20 30.36
N ASP A 211 0.00 -9.13 31.50
CA ASP A 211 0.58 -9.50 32.79
C ASP A 211 1.04 -10.97 32.77
N VAL A 212 2.05 -11.29 33.61
CA VAL A 212 2.63 -12.63 33.70
C VAL A 212 1.57 -13.72 33.94
N ALA A 213 0.53 -13.40 34.73
CA ALA A 213 -0.60 -14.29 34.98
C ALA A 213 -1.47 -14.53 33.73
N GLU A 214 -1.66 -13.52 32.87
CA GLU A 214 -2.40 -13.65 31.60
C GLU A 214 -1.60 -14.44 30.55
N ARG A 215 -0.26 -14.31 30.52
CA ARG A 215 0.62 -15.14 29.67
C ARG A 215 0.57 -16.61 30.05
N ALA A 216 0.51 -16.90 31.35
CA ALA A 216 0.41 -18.28 31.86
C ALA A 216 -0.96 -18.92 31.58
N ALA A 217 -2.02 -18.09 31.50
CA ALA A 217 -3.40 -18.54 31.22
C ALA A 217 -3.69 -18.66 29.71
N ALA A 218 -2.91 -18.01 28.86
CA ALA A 218 -3.01 -18.15 27.40
C ALA A 218 -2.38 -19.48 27.00
N LEU A 219 -3.17 -20.55 26.95
CA LEU A 219 -2.80 -21.77 26.25
C LEU A 219 -2.41 -21.43 24.82
N PRO A 220 -1.33 -22.04 24.26
CA PRO A 220 -1.03 -21.88 22.85
C PRO A 220 -2.29 -22.30 22.09
N ALA A 221 -2.86 -21.34 21.34
CA ALA A 221 -3.99 -21.62 20.46
C ALA A 221 -3.54 -22.79 19.56
N VAL A 222 -4.20 -23.94 19.66
CA VAL A 222 -3.98 -25.03 18.73
C VAL A 222 -4.29 -24.45 17.36
N GLU A 223 -3.28 -24.32 16.50
CA GLU A 223 -3.44 -23.80 15.15
C GLU A 223 -4.35 -24.76 14.37
N GLN A 224 -5.65 -24.45 14.38
CA GLN A 224 -6.63 -25.24 13.66
C GLN A 224 -6.59 -24.82 12.19
N GLY A 225 -6.51 -25.79 11.30
CA GLY A 225 -6.47 -25.48 9.87
C GLY A 225 -5.94 -26.61 9.02
N VAL A 226 -6.12 -26.44 7.73
CA VAL A 226 -5.63 -27.37 6.70
C VAL A 226 -4.12 -27.21 6.55
N GLU A 227 -3.42 -28.32 6.27
CA GLU A 227 -1.99 -28.27 5.91
C GLU A 227 -1.77 -27.44 4.64
N PHE A 228 -0.67 -26.64 4.61
CA PHE A 228 -0.33 -25.82 3.46
C PHE A 228 -0.24 -26.64 2.16
N SER A 229 0.35 -27.85 2.23
CA SER A 229 0.50 -28.75 1.08
C SER A 229 -0.82 -29.16 0.45
N MET A 230 -1.87 -29.27 1.26
CA MET A 230 -3.24 -29.54 0.78
C MET A 230 -3.93 -28.28 0.29
N ALA A 231 -3.76 -27.15 0.98
CA ALA A 231 -4.36 -25.88 0.60
C ALA A 231 -3.89 -25.42 -0.80
N ILE A 232 -2.58 -25.46 -1.06
CA ILE A 232 -2.00 -24.96 -2.32
C ILE A 232 -2.36 -25.85 -3.53
N ARG A 233 -2.72 -27.11 -3.33
CA ARG A 233 -3.17 -28.03 -4.40
C ARG A 233 -4.61 -27.77 -4.85
N LYS A 234 -5.42 -27.07 -4.04
CA LYS A 234 -6.81 -26.78 -4.40
C LYS A 234 -6.86 -25.67 -5.48
N PRO A 235 -7.55 -25.88 -6.62
CA PRO A 235 -7.64 -24.85 -7.69
C PRO A 235 -8.20 -23.52 -7.19
N VAL A 236 -9.10 -23.55 -6.21
CA VAL A 236 -9.70 -22.34 -5.61
C VAL A 236 -8.64 -21.42 -4.99
N THR A 237 -7.57 -21.96 -4.41
CA THR A 237 -6.46 -21.17 -3.89
C THR A 237 -5.85 -20.29 -4.98
N TRP A 238 -5.59 -20.87 -6.14
CA TRP A 238 -5.04 -20.15 -7.29
C TRP A 238 -6.00 -19.13 -7.85
N PHE A 239 -7.31 -19.45 -7.92
CA PHE A 239 -8.32 -18.45 -8.31
C PHE A 239 -8.33 -17.25 -7.37
N VAL A 240 -8.24 -17.47 -6.06
CA VAL A 240 -8.16 -16.36 -5.09
C VAL A 240 -6.85 -15.58 -5.24
N LEU A 241 -5.71 -16.23 -5.43
CA LEU A 241 -4.41 -15.57 -5.64
C LEU A 241 -4.41 -14.72 -6.93
N ILE A 242 -4.91 -15.28 -8.04
CA ILE A 242 -5.05 -14.55 -9.31
C ILE A 242 -6.02 -13.38 -9.15
N SER A 243 -7.15 -13.57 -8.46
CA SER A 243 -8.09 -12.49 -8.20
C SER A 243 -7.48 -11.37 -7.35
N CYS A 244 -6.59 -11.71 -6.42
CA CYS A 244 -5.81 -10.75 -5.65
C CYS A 244 -4.88 -9.95 -6.58
N CYS A 245 -4.14 -10.63 -7.44
CA CYS A 245 -3.28 -9.98 -8.43
C CYS A 245 -4.06 -9.00 -9.31
N LEU A 246 -5.20 -9.43 -9.89
CA LEU A 246 -6.04 -8.57 -10.74
C LEU A 246 -6.58 -7.34 -9.99
N ALA A 247 -6.99 -7.51 -8.73
CA ALA A 247 -7.43 -6.37 -7.91
C ALA A 247 -6.28 -5.38 -7.66
N VAL A 248 -5.06 -5.87 -7.45
CA VAL A 248 -3.88 -5.02 -7.25
C VAL A 248 -3.43 -4.36 -8.54
N VAL A 249 -3.52 -5.05 -9.70
CA VAL A 249 -3.31 -4.45 -11.04
C VAL A 249 -4.21 -3.23 -11.22
N ALA A 250 -5.51 -3.37 -10.94
CA ALA A 250 -6.47 -2.26 -11.05
C ALA A 250 -6.17 -1.14 -10.04
N SER A 251 -5.80 -1.50 -8.80
CA SER A 251 -5.44 -0.51 -7.76
C SER A 251 -4.20 0.28 -8.13
N SER A 252 -3.13 -0.39 -8.58
CA SER A 252 -1.90 0.25 -9.04
C SER A 252 -2.17 1.14 -10.27
N ALA A 253 -2.99 0.69 -11.19
CA ALA A 253 -3.42 1.50 -12.33
C ALA A 253 -4.16 2.77 -11.89
N ILE A 254 -5.09 2.68 -10.93
CA ILE A 254 -5.82 3.86 -10.41
C ILE A 254 -4.86 4.83 -9.72
N LEU A 255 -3.94 4.35 -8.91
CA LEU A 255 -2.95 5.20 -8.24
C LEU A 255 -2.08 5.99 -9.22
N GLN A 256 -1.71 5.39 -10.35
CA GLN A 256 -0.79 6.00 -11.31
C GLN A 256 -1.51 6.78 -12.41
N HIS A 257 -2.64 6.28 -12.90
CA HIS A 257 -3.37 6.88 -14.03
C HIS A 257 -4.63 7.64 -13.61
N GLY A 258 -5.02 7.62 -12.33
CA GLY A 258 -6.21 8.33 -11.87
C GLY A 258 -6.12 9.84 -12.07
N ILE A 259 -5.03 10.48 -11.63
CA ILE A 259 -4.78 11.91 -11.86
C ILE A 259 -4.65 12.22 -13.35
N PRO A 260 -3.80 11.53 -14.14
CA PRO A 260 -3.75 11.70 -15.59
C PRO A 260 -5.11 11.57 -16.29
N THR A 261 -5.92 10.58 -15.92
CA THR A 261 -7.27 10.39 -16.48
C THR A 261 -8.16 11.60 -16.23
N MET A 262 -8.16 12.14 -15.01
CA MET A 262 -8.93 13.35 -14.67
C MET A 262 -8.42 14.58 -15.44
N VAL A 263 -7.10 14.73 -15.57
CA VAL A 263 -6.52 15.87 -16.31
C VAL A 263 -6.87 15.80 -17.80
N VAL A 264 -6.78 14.63 -18.42
CA VAL A 264 -7.21 14.42 -19.81
C VAL A 264 -8.71 14.68 -19.99
N ALA A 265 -9.54 14.40 -18.96
CA ALA A 265 -10.97 14.73 -18.94
C ALA A 265 -11.25 16.23 -18.67
N GLY A 266 -10.20 17.07 -18.56
CA GLY A 266 -10.31 18.53 -18.43
C GLY A 266 -10.43 19.05 -17.00
N PHE A 267 -10.00 18.29 -16.00
CA PHE A 267 -9.73 18.80 -14.66
C PHE A 267 -8.36 19.48 -14.63
N THR A 268 -8.20 20.51 -13.79
CA THR A 268 -6.86 21.02 -13.51
C THR A 268 -6.08 20.02 -12.65
N PRO A 269 -4.73 19.96 -12.71
CA PRO A 269 -3.93 19.10 -11.85
C PRO A 269 -4.25 19.29 -10.36
N ALA A 270 -4.48 20.53 -9.92
CA ALA A 270 -4.87 20.84 -8.54
C ALA A 270 -6.23 20.23 -8.16
N GLN A 271 -7.22 20.31 -9.05
CA GLN A 271 -8.54 19.67 -8.84
C GLN A 271 -8.42 18.15 -8.75
N ALA A 272 -7.68 17.52 -9.67
CA ALA A 272 -7.48 16.08 -9.67
C ALA A 272 -6.76 15.61 -8.39
N THR A 273 -5.75 16.36 -7.94
CA THR A 273 -5.05 16.10 -6.67
C THR A 273 -5.96 16.29 -5.46
N ALA A 274 -6.78 17.33 -5.43
CA ALA A 274 -7.73 17.57 -4.34
C ALA A 274 -8.76 16.44 -4.23
N VAL A 275 -9.29 15.96 -5.36
CA VAL A 275 -10.18 14.79 -5.40
C VAL A 275 -9.48 13.56 -4.84
N THR A 276 -8.28 13.24 -5.31
CA THR A 276 -7.52 12.07 -4.84
C THR A 276 -7.23 12.15 -3.33
N SER A 277 -6.86 13.34 -2.84
CA SER A 277 -6.60 13.58 -1.42
C SER A 277 -7.85 13.42 -0.56
N ALA A 278 -8.98 13.97 -0.99
CA ALA A 278 -10.26 13.85 -0.30
C ALA A 278 -10.72 12.39 -0.24
N LEU A 279 -10.62 11.64 -1.35
CA LEU A 279 -10.96 10.22 -1.40
C LEU A 279 -10.09 9.40 -0.46
N SER A 280 -8.78 9.68 -0.43
CA SER A 280 -7.83 8.99 0.46
C SER A 280 -8.15 9.23 1.93
N LEU A 281 -8.52 10.46 2.31
CA LEU A 281 -8.93 10.80 3.67
C LEU A 281 -10.20 10.04 4.08
N VAL A 282 -11.22 10.04 3.22
CA VAL A 282 -12.49 9.34 3.49
C VAL A 282 -12.26 7.82 3.53
N ALA A 283 -11.39 7.26 2.69
CA ALA A 283 -11.08 5.83 2.70
C ALA A 283 -10.48 5.36 4.03
N VAL A 284 -9.65 6.20 4.70
CA VAL A 284 -9.12 5.90 6.05
C VAL A 284 -10.25 5.79 7.07
N LEU A 285 -11.27 6.65 6.98
CA LEU A 285 -12.40 6.65 7.90
C LEU A 285 -13.37 5.49 7.66
N ILE A 286 -13.57 5.13 6.40
CA ILE A 286 -14.51 4.06 5.98
C ILE A 286 -13.87 2.66 6.06
N GLY A 287 -12.55 2.54 5.99
CA GLY A 287 -11.84 1.26 6.06
C GLY A 287 -12.27 0.36 7.23
N PRO A 288 -12.34 0.86 8.50
CA PRO A 288 -12.83 0.11 9.64
C PRO A 288 -14.28 -0.37 9.50
N PHE A 289 -15.14 0.41 8.84
CA PHE A 289 -16.53 0.01 8.57
C PHE A 289 -16.59 -1.18 7.60
N VAL A 290 -15.82 -1.14 6.53
CA VAL A 290 -15.75 -2.28 5.59
C VAL A 290 -15.18 -3.52 6.27
N GLY A 291 -14.14 -3.37 7.11
CA GLY A 291 -13.61 -4.43 7.94
C GLY A 291 -14.69 -5.06 8.83
N TRP A 292 -15.45 -4.24 9.53
CA TRP A 292 -16.56 -4.69 10.38
C TRP A 292 -17.65 -5.47 9.61
N VAL A 293 -17.96 -5.05 8.38
CA VAL A 293 -18.88 -5.81 7.49
C VAL A 293 -18.29 -7.17 7.15
N CYS A 294 -17.00 -7.23 6.81
CA CYS A 294 -16.28 -8.47 6.53
C CYS A 294 -16.27 -9.42 7.74
N ASP A 295 -16.05 -8.90 8.95
CA ASP A 295 -16.06 -9.72 10.17
C ASP A 295 -17.42 -10.34 10.47
N ARG A 296 -18.52 -9.63 10.17
CA ARG A 296 -19.88 -10.14 10.39
C ARG A 296 -20.36 -11.09 9.28
N LYS A 297 -20.13 -10.73 8.03
CA LYS A 297 -20.53 -11.48 6.84
C LYS A 297 -19.47 -11.34 5.75
N LEU A 298 -18.45 -12.17 5.82
CA LEU A 298 -17.33 -12.12 4.87
C LEU A 298 -17.79 -12.16 3.40
N SER A 299 -18.81 -12.98 3.08
CA SER A 299 -19.33 -13.05 1.72
C SER A 299 -19.86 -11.71 1.23
N VAL A 300 -20.62 -11.00 2.06
CA VAL A 300 -21.17 -9.68 1.70
C VAL A 300 -20.02 -8.67 1.56
N GLY A 301 -19.14 -8.57 2.55
CA GLY A 301 -18.01 -7.63 2.51
C GLY A 301 -17.08 -7.87 1.31
N ALA A 302 -16.75 -9.13 1.02
CA ALA A 302 -15.87 -9.49 -0.07
C ALA A 302 -16.48 -9.23 -1.46
N VAL A 303 -17.72 -9.58 -1.66
CA VAL A 303 -18.40 -9.40 -2.95
C VAL A 303 -18.76 -7.95 -3.20
N CYS A 304 -19.35 -7.26 -2.20
CA CYS A 304 -19.73 -5.86 -2.36
C CYS A 304 -18.51 -4.96 -2.57
N SER A 305 -17.40 -5.16 -1.83
CA SER A 305 -16.19 -4.35 -2.03
C SER A 305 -15.59 -4.57 -3.41
N ALA A 306 -15.53 -5.81 -3.91
CA ALA A 306 -15.01 -6.08 -5.26
C ALA A 306 -15.90 -5.48 -6.35
N PHE A 307 -17.23 -5.57 -6.19
CA PHE A 307 -18.19 -4.98 -7.11
C PHE A 307 -18.13 -3.45 -7.11
N CYS A 308 -18.07 -2.82 -5.93
CA CYS A 308 -17.85 -1.38 -5.83
C CYS A 308 -16.53 -0.97 -6.51
N PHE A 309 -15.46 -1.77 -6.36
CA PHE A 309 -14.21 -1.48 -7.03
C PHE A 309 -14.33 -1.53 -8.55
N ALA A 310 -15.10 -2.47 -9.11
CA ALA A 310 -15.42 -2.50 -10.54
C ALA A 310 -16.24 -1.27 -10.98
N LEU A 311 -17.22 -0.84 -10.19
CA LEU A 311 -17.99 0.37 -10.48
C LEU A 311 -17.14 1.65 -10.43
N SER A 312 -16.10 1.69 -9.60
CA SER A 312 -15.16 2.82 -9.58
C SER A 312 -14.42 2.98 -10.90
N THR A 313 -14.01 1.88 -11.54
CA THR A 313 -13.36 1.93 -12.85
C THR A 313 -14.31 2.27 -13.99
N VAL A 314 -15.62 1.91 -13.87
CA VAL A 314 -16.66 2.45 -14.76
C VAL A 314 -16.75 3.98 -14.61
N GLY A 315 -16.73 4.51 -13.39
CA GLY A 315 -16.70 5.96 -13.14
C GLY A 315 -15.52 6.66 -13.85
N LEU A 316 -14.32 6.07 -13.79
CA LEU A 316 -13.14 6.57 -14.49
C LEU A 316 -13.30 6.50 -16.02
N SER A 317 -13.90 5.44 -16.57
CA SER A 317 -14.14 5.31 -18.01
C SER A 317 -15.12 6.36 -18.51
N MET A 318 -16.10 6.76 -17.70
CA MET A 318 -17.13 7.74 -18.04
C MET A 318 -16.66 9.19 -17.92
N LEU A 319 -15.47 9.46 -17.36
CA LEU A 319 -14.92 10.82 -17.26
C LEU A 319 -14.72 11.47 -18.65
N SER A 320 -14.50 10.68 -19.70
CA SER A 320 -14.44 11.16 -21.09
C SER A 320 -15.76 11.71 -21.59
N VAL A 321 -16.88 11.29 -20.99
CA VAL A 321 -18.24 11.71 -21.36
C VAL A 321 -18.76 12.81 -20.45
N SER A 322 -18.54 12.69 -19.14
CA SER A 322 -19.02 13.64 -18.14
C SER A 322 -18.10 13.76 -16.94
N LYS A 323 -17.74 14.98 -16.58
CA LYS A 323 -16.96 15.27 -15.38
C LYS A 323 -17.64 14.83 -14.07
N SER A 324 -18.98 14.77 -14.03
CA SER A 324 -19.74 14.34 -12.87
C SER A 324 -19.49 12.86 -12.53
N ALA A 325 -18.99 12.05 -13.47
CA ALA A 325 -18.59 10.66 -13.23
C ALA A 325 -17.48 10.52 -12.17
N VAL A 326 -16.77 11.60 -11.83
CA VAL A 326 -15.81 11.63 -10.73
C VAL A 326 -16.45 11.29 -9.38
N VAL A 327 -17.72 11.63 -9.18
CA VAL A 327 -18.48 11.30 -7.97
C VAL A 327 -18.70 9.79 -7.90
N MET A 328 -19.11 9.19 -9.02
CA MET A 328 -19.26 7.74 -9.12
C MET A 328 -17.93 7.03 -8.84
N TYR A 329 -16.85 7.45 -9.49
CA TYR A 329 -15.51 6.96 -9.22
C TYR A 329 -15.19 7.00 -7.72
N GLY A 330 -15.35 8.17 -7.10
CA GLY A 330 -14.96 8.40 -5.71
C GLY A 330 -15.74 7.56 -4.71
N VAL A 331 -17.07 7.56 -4.79
CA VAL A 331 -17.94 6.82 -3.86
C VAL A 331 -17.62 5.32 -3.91
N PHE A 332 -17.53 4.77 -5.12
CA PHE A 332 -17.29 3.33 -5.27
C PHE A 332 -15.82 2.93 -5.01
N TRP A 333 -14.86 3.83 -5.25
CA TRP A 333 -13.46 3.59 -4.90
C TRP A 333 -13.24 3.45 -3.39
N ILE A 334 -13.84 4.34 -2.59
CA ILE A 334 -13.76 4.32 -1.14
C ILE A 334 -14.24 2.98 -0.56
N LEU A 335 -15.35 2.47 -1.07
CA LEU A 335 -15.92 1.19 -0.64
C LEU A 335 -15.14 -0.01 -1.20
N GLY A 336 -14.57 0.15 -2.39
CA GLY A 336 -13.93 -0.93 -3.14
C GLY A 336 -12.48 -1.21 -2.76
N VAL A 337 -11.72 -0.20 -2.31
CA VAL A 337 -10.28 -0.33 -2.04
C VAL A 337 -9.95 -1.37 -0.97
N ALA A 338 -10.86 -1.65 -0.05
CA ALA A 338 -10.72 -2.69 0.96
C ALA A 338 -10.56 -4.11 0.36
N THR A 339 -11.05 -4.34 -0.86
CA THR A 339 -10.91 -5.63 -1.58
C THR A 339 -9.43 -6.01 -1.77
N VAL A 340 -8.53 -5.03 -1.86
CA VAL A 340 -7.09 -5.25 -2.07
C VAL A 340 -6.41 -5.70 -0.77
N ASN A 341 -6.60 -4.92 0.30
CA ASN A 341 -5.77 -5.06 1.50
C ASN A 341 -6.38 -5.94 2.59
N ILE A 342 -7.71 -5.97 2.70
CA ILE A 342 -8.42 -6.62 3.81
C ILE A 342 -8.96 -7.99 3.40
N VAL A 343 -9.61 -8.06 2.24
CA VAL A 343 -10.41 -9.24 1.87
C VAL A 343 -9.55 -10.45 1.55
N SER A 344 -8.39 -10.29 0.89
CA SER A 344 -7.59 -11.43 0.42
C SER A 344 -7.04 -12.29 1.58
N PRO A 345 -6.43 -11.73 2.63
CA PRO A 345 -6.04 -12.50 3.81
C PRO A 345 -7.23 -13.17 4.52
N LEU A 346 -8.35 -12.45 4.69
CA LEU A 346 -9.54 -12.99 5.35
C LEU A 346 -10.15 -14.17 4.60
N LEU A 347 -10.13 -14.16 3.26
CA LEU A 347 -10.59 -15.29 2.47
C LEU A 347 -9.73 -16.54 2.68
N MET A 348 -8.42 -16.39 2.76
CA MET A 348 -7.53 -17.52 2.99
C MET A 348 -7.75 -18.11 4.38
N SER A 349 -7.89 -17.29 5.42
CA SER A 349 -8.23 -17.75 6.77
C SER A 349 -9.61 -18.44 6.80
N TYR A 350 -10.61 -17.87 6.15
CA TYR A 350 -11.96 -18.45 6.05
C TYR A 350 -11.97 -19.85 5.42
N MET A 351 -11.17 -20.07 4.37
CA MET A 351 -11.15 -21.32 3.62
C MET A 351 -10.28 -22.41 4.24
N TYR A 352 -9.21 -22.04 4.95
CA TYR A 352 -8.16 -22.97 5.36
C TYR A 352 -7.82 -22.96 6.84
N GLY A 353 -8.42 -22.04 7.63
CA GLY A 353 -8.04 -21.84 9.03
C GLY A 353 -6.63 -21.21 9.17
N GLU A 354 -6.09 -21.22 10.38
CA GLU A 354 -4.88 -20.46 10.71
C GLU A 354 -3.56 -21.22 10.41
N LYS A 355 -3.58 -22.56 10.38
CA LYS A 355 -2.37 -23.40 10.25
C LYS A 355 -1.57 -23.13 8.97
N ALA A 356 -2.23 -22.98 7.83
CA ALA A 356 -1.60 -22.69 6.53
C ALA A 356 -1.30 -21.20 6.32
N MET A 357 -1.87 -20.29 7.13
CA MET A 357 -1.85 -18.85 6.93
C MET A 357 -0.46 -18.24 6.75
N PRO A 358 0.58 -18.55 7.54
CA PRO A 358 1.89 -17.90 7.37
C PRO A 358 2.47 -18.08 5.97
N ARG A 359 2.30 -19.29 5.39
CA ARG A 359 2.78 -19.58 4.03
C ARG A 359 1.85 -19.05 2.96
N LEU A 360 0.53 -19.13 3.14
CA LEU A 360 -0.45 -18.58 2.20
C LEU A 360 -0.33 -17.07 2.08
N LEU A 361 -0.10 -16.35 3.17
CA LEU A 361 0.18 -14.90 3.14
C LEU A 361 1.44 -14.56 2.35
N GLY A 362 2.46 -15.42 2.40
CA GLY A 362 3.63 -15.27 1.53
C GLY A 362 3.26 -15.29 0.04
N TYR A 363 2.43 -16.24 -0.38
CA TYR A 363 1.91 -16.29 -1.75
C TYR A 363 1.02 -15.09 -2.09
N VAL A 364 0.12 -14.69 -1.21
CA VAL A 364 -0.69 -13.47 -1.38
C VAL A 364 0.21 -12.26 -1.64
N ASN A 365 1.27 -12.07 -0.86
CA ASN A 365 2.22 -10.96 -1.04
C ASN A 365 2.99 -11.03 -2.36
N ILE A 366 3.35 -12.22 -2.84
CA ILE A 366 3.95 -12.39 -4.17
C ILE A 366 2.98 -11.91 -5.27
N PHE A 367 1.72 -12.32 -5.21
CA PHE A 367 0.70 -11.92 -6.21
C PHE A 367 0.35 -10.43 -6.11
N ILE A 368 0.36 -9.83 -4.90
CA ILE A 368 0.28 -8.38 -4.70
C ILE A 368 1.47 -7.68 -5.38
N GLY A 369 2.68 -8.17 -5.18
CA GLY A 369 3.88 -7.61 -5.80
C GLY A 369 3.84 -7.65 -7.33
N ILE A 370 3.41 -8.77 -7.92
CA ILE A 370 3.24 -8.93 -9.37
C ILE A 370 2.19 -7.94 -9.89
N GLY A 371 1.01 -7.87 -9.23
CA GLY A 371 -0.05 -6.93 -9.62
C GLY A 371 0.40 -5.48 -9.56
N GLY A 372 1.13 -5.10 -8.50
CA GLY A 372 1.70 -3.76 -8.33
C GLY A 372 2.72 -3.40 -9.40
N ALA A 373 3.56 -4.37 -9.81
CA ALA A 373 4.60 -4.16 -10.81
C ALA A 373 4.04 -3.87 -12.21
N PHE A 374 2.96 -4.55 -12.60
CA PHE A 374 2.46 -4.50 -13.97
C PHE A 374 1.22 -3.61 -14.17
N GLY A 375 0.55 -3.17 -13.12
CA GLY A 375 -0.72 -2.44 -13.23
C GLY A 375 -0.58 -1.11 -13.96
N ALA A 376 0.39 -0.29 -13.59
CA ALA A 376 0.63 1.00 -14.22
C ALA A 376 1.09 0.86 -15.69
N ALA A 377 2.10 0.04 -15.94
CA ALA A 377 2.64 -0.18 -17.29
C ALA A 377 1.60 -0.81 -18.22
N GLY A 378 0.80 -1.76 -17.70
CA GLY A 378 -0.27 -2.41 -18.46
C GLY A 378 -1.35 -1.43 -18.89
N LEU A 379 -1.83 -0.57 -17.98
CA LEU A 379 -2.82 0.45 -18.34
C LEU A 379 -2.24 1.51 -19.29
N GLY A 380 -0.97 1.90 -19.09
CA GLY A 380 -0.26 2.80 -19.99
C GLY A 380 -0.18 2.26 -21.42
N ALA A 381 0.17 0.98 -21.59
CA ALA A 381 0.20 0.32 -22.89
C ALA A 381 -1.18 0.24 -23.56
N LEU A 382 -2.24 -0.01 -22.79
CA LEU A 382 -3.60 0.03 -23.29
C LEU A 382 -4.01 1.44 -23.70
N TYR A 383 -3.65 2.47 -22.91
CA TYR A 383 -3.90 3.87 -23.24
C TYR A 383 -3.25 4.24 -24.59
N GLU A 384 -2.00 3.88 -24.82
CA GLU A 384 -1.32 4.16 -26.09
C GLU A 384 -1.98 3.43 -27.26
N LYS A 385 -2.37 2.16 -27.07
CA LYS A 385 -3.03 1.36 -28.11
C LYS A 385 -4.39 1.93 -28.53
N PHE A 386 -5.19 2.44 -27.58
CA PHE A 386 -6.55 2.90 -27.85
C PHE A 386 -6.67 4.43 -27.99
N GLY A 387 -5.63 5.19 -27.67
CA GLY A 387 -5.61 6.66 -27.73
C GLY A 387 -6.52 7.35 -26.72
N SER A 388 -7.12 6.60 -25.77
CA SER A 388 -8.02 7.13 -24.74
C SER A 388 -7.98 6.29 -23.47
N TYR A 389 -8.38 6.86 -22.33
CA TYR A 389 -8.52 6.14 -21.07
C TYR A 389 -9.82 5.31 -20.95
N GLN A 390 -10.82 5.55 -21.81
CA GLN A 390 -12.12 4.90 -21.70
C GLN A 390 -12.02 3.37 -21.79
N THR A 391 -11.47 2.86 -22.89
CA THR A 391 -11.34 1.40 -23.13
C THR A 391 -10.44 0.70 -22.10
N PRO A 392 -9.25 1.22 -21.73
CA PRO A 392 -8.44 0.67 -20.64
C PRO A 392 -9.20 0.50 -19.33
N TRP A 393 -9.99 1.49 -18.92
CA TRP A 393 -10.78 1.37 -17.69
C TRP A 393 -11.94 0.37 -17.81
N LEU A 394 -12.54 0.20 -18.98
CA LEU A 394 -13.54 -0.87 -19.20
C LEU A 394 -12.92 -2.27 -19.15
N ILE A 395 -11.68 -2.43 -19.65
CA ILE A 395 -10.93 -3.70 -19.50
C ILE A 395 -10.64 -3.97 -18.02
N ALA A 396 -10.22 -2.95 -17.27
CA ALA A 396 -10.02 -3.08 -15.82
C ALA A 396 -11.34 -3.43 -15.10
N THR A 397 -12.47 -2.86 -15.54
CA THR A 397 -13.80 -3.22 -15.02
C THR A 397 -14.12 -4.70 -15.26
N ALA A 398 -13.88 -5.20 -16.45
CA ALA A 398 -14.11 -6.63 -16.77
C ALA A 398 -13.25 -7.55 -15.87
N ALA A 399 -11.98 -7.19 -15.66
CA ALA A 399 -11.11 -7.92 -14.74
C ALA A 399 -11.63 -7.90 -13.29
N LEU A 400 -12.11 -6.75 -12.81
CA LEU A 400 -12.69 -6.65 -11.46
C LEU A 400 -14.04 -7.35 -11.29
N LEU A 401 -14.83 -7.48 -12.36
CA LEU A 401 -16.02 -8.33 -12.34
C LEU A 401 -15.65 -9.82 -12.19
N ILE A 402 -14.57 -10.27 -12.84
CA ILE A 402 -14.02 -11.63 -12.61
C ILE A 402 -13.58 -11.77 -11.14
N VAL A 403 -12.91 -10.77 -10.56
CA VAL A 403 -12.58 -10.76 -9.13
C VAL A 403 -13.83 -10.91 -8.29
N THR A 404 -14.90 -10.19 -8.59
CA THR A 404 -16.19 -10.27 -7.88
C THR A 404 -16.77 -11.68 -7.91
N LEU A 405 -16.78 -12.32 -9.08
CA LEU A 405 -17.26 -13.70 -9.25
C LEU A 405 -16.41 -14.70 -8.45
N VAL A 406 -15.09 -14.57 -8.47
CA VAL A 406 -14.19 -15.41 -7.69
C VAL A 406 -14.42 -15.24 -6.19
N ARG A 407 -14.65 -13.99 -5.71
CA ARG A 407 -14.99 -13.72 -4.31
C ARG A 407 -16.32 -14.37 -3.90
N ALA A 408 -17.34 -14.25 -4.73
CA ALA A 408 -18.63 -14.90 -4.50
C ALA A 408 -18.49 -16.43 -4.42
N TYR A 409 -17.73 -17.02 -5.34
CA TYR A 409 -17.48 -18.47 -5.35
C TYR A 409 -16.68 -18.94 -4.12
N SER A 410 -15.68 -18.18 -3.70
CA SER A 410 -14.77 -18.54 -2.62
C SER A 410 -15.38 -18.37 -1.23
N THR A 411 -16.37 -17.49 -1.08
CA THR A 411 -17.11 -17.25 0.18
C THR A 411 -18.35 -18.14 0.34
N ALA A 412 -18.61 -19.05 -0.60
CA ALA A 412 -19.74 -19.98 -0.48
C ALA A 412 -19.61 -20.82 0.81
N PRO A 413 -20.72 -21.07 1.55
CA PRO A 413 -20.69 -21.77 2.85
C PRO A 413 -19.97 -23.12 2.83
N LYS A 414 -20.09 -23.86 1.70
CA LYS A 414 -19.40 -25.14 1.48
C LYS A 414 -17.87 -25.03 1.41
N ARG A 415 -17.31 -23.83 1.36
CA ARG A 415 -15.87 -23.54 1.29
C ARG A 415 -15.29 -23.12 2.62
N LYS A 416 -16.13 -22.84 3.60
CA LYS A 416 -15.71 -22.52 4.95
C LYS A 416 -14.95 -23.70 5.54
N TYR A 417 -13.80 -23.40 6.16
CA TYR A 417 -13.10 -24.41 6.95
C TYR A 417 -14.00 -24.89 8.08
N ASP A 418 -14.11 -26.19 8.21
CA ASP A 418 -14.89 -26.87 9.24
C ASP A 418 -13.96 -27.87 9.93
N PRO A 419 -13.60 -27.65 11.21
CA PRO A 419 -12.68 -28.53 11.93
C PRO A 419 -13.20 -29.97 12.10
N GLU A 420 -14.52 -30.18 11.98
CA GLU A 420 -15.13 -31.50 12.12
C GLU A 420 -15.12 -32.30 10.79
N LYS A 421 -14.84 -31.65 9.67
CA LYS A 421 -14.87 -32.28 8.33
C LYS A 421 -13.51 -32.39 7.65
N ASN A 422 -12.46 -31.80 8.23
CA ASN A 422 -11.13 -31.78 7.61
C ASN A 422 -10.06 -32.33 8.57
#